data_25f6ee771892c97e360cc6f7c749f30d
#
_entry.id   25f6ee771892c97e360cc6f7c749f30d
#
_cell.length_a   1.000
_cell.length_b   1.000
_cell.length_c   1.000
_cell.angle_alpha   90.00
_cell.angle_beta   90.00
_cell.angle_gamma   90.00
#
_symmetry.space_group_name_H-M   'P 1'
#
loop_
_entity.id
_entity.type
_entity.pdbx_description
1 polymer ?
#
loop_
_entity_poly.entity_id
_entity_poly.type
_entity_poly.pdbx_seq_one_letter_code
_entity_poly.pdbx_strand_id
1 'polypeptide(L)'
;MRGTRTLLVAAMLAAPLALGCTDARNYEQAVCVLVDVSGTYADEKAEVVRILKRDVLPALLPGDTLLVIRIDSESYEKANLEALVTLDARPSRANAQKLALAHKLDAFASRDEQAKYTDIPGAMMLGAEYLRELEAGSRLMLVFSDMREDLPVGAKRRLAEAEFEGIELVAVNVKRLAGDSKDPELFRGRLDYWERRVTGASAVAWRTLMDSNKLAGHLAAVR
;
A
#
# COMPACT_ATOMS: atom_id res chain seq x y z
N MET A 1 -71.86 41.36 -34.79
CA MET A 1 -70.46 41.12 -35.17
C MET A 1 -69.78 40.45 -33.98
N ARG A 2 -69.53 39.14 -34.08
CA ARG A 2 -68.99 38.30 -32.96
C ARG A 2 -67.50 38.07 -33.20
N GLY A 3 -66.63 38.56 -32.31
CA GLY A 3 -65.21 38.34 -32.32
C GLY A 3 -64.84 37.10 -31.49
N THR A 4 -64.35 36.08 -32.16
CA THR A 4 -63.81 34.86 -31.59
C THR A 4 -62.39 35.08 -31.02
N ARG A 5 -62.21 34.93 -29.69
CA ARG A 5 -60.94 34.93 -29.02
C ARG A 5 -60.35 33.51 -29.04
N THR A 6 -59.28 33.32 -29.75
CA THR A 6 -58.51 32.08 -29.79
C THR A 6 -57.56 32.07 -28.59
N LEU A 7 -57.76 31.14 -27.64
CA LEU A 7 -56.85 30.85 -26.53
C LEU A 7 -55.72 29.93 -27.03
N LEU A 8 -54.48 30.42 -27.06
CA LEU A 8 -53.30 29.63 -27.25
C LEU A 8 -52.90 29.03 -25.89
N VAL A 9 -53.06 27.72 -25.74
CA VAL A 9 -52.53 26.94 -24.60
C VAL A 9 -51.09 26.55 -24.92
N ALA A 10 -50.12 27.21 -24.29
CA ALA A 10 -48.74 26.83 -24.34
C ALA A 10 -48.52 25.63 -23.41
N ALA A 11 -48.33 24.43 -23.97
CA ALA A 11 -47.93 23.24 -23.22
C ALA A 11 -46.40 23.34 -22.92
N MET A 12 -46.07 23.69 -21.67
CA MET A 12 -44.71 23.61 -21.15
C MET A 12 -44.34 22.13 -20.97
N LEU A 13 -43.52 21.57 -21.87
CA LEU A 13 -42.88 20.27 -21.65
C LEU A 13 -41.82 20.43 -20.58
N ALA A 14 -42.12 20.00 -19.34
CA ALA A 14 -41.13 19.82 -18.28
C ALA A 14 -40.32 18.54 -18.59
N ALA A 15 -39.12 18.68 -19.14
CA ALA A 15 -38.15 17.62 -19.25
C ALA A 15 -37.63 17.27 -17.83
N PRO A 16 -37.71 16.02 -17.35
CA PRO A 16 -37.07 15.63 -16.15
C PRO A 16 -35.54 15.68 -16.37
N LEU A 17 -34.87 16.64 -15.74
CA LEU A 17 -33.42 16.58 -15.53
C LEU A 17 -33.14 15.35 -14.67
N ALA A 18 -32.77 14.26 -15.30
CA ALA A 18 -32.15 13.12 -14.64
C ALA A 18 -30.79 13.61 -14.09
N LEU A 19 -30.78 14.11 -12.87
CA LEU A 19 -29.59 14.26 -12.05
C LEU A 19 -29.09 12.83 -11.77
N GLY A 20 -28.33 12.27 -12.72
CA GLY A 20 -27.53 11.09 -12.47
C GLY A 20 -26.52 11.47 -11.39
N CYS A 21 -26.71 10.99 -10.16
CA CYS A 21 -25.66 10.98 -9.16
C CYS A 21 -24.54 10.09 -9.71
N THR A 22 -23.57 10.68 -10.40
CA THR A 22 -22.29 10.02 -10.60
C THR A 22 -21.64 9.91 -9.23
N ASP A 23 -21.49 8.71 -8.73
CA ASP A 23 -20.71 8.46 -7.51
C ASP A 23 -19.26 8.90 -7.83
N ALA A 24 -18.88 10.05 -7.27
CA ALA A 24 -17.57 10.65 -7.50
C ALA A 24 -16.48 10.00 -6.64
N ARG A 25 -16.81 8.92 -5.87
CA ARG A 25 -15.82 8.22 -5.05
C ARG A 25 -14.86 7.46 -5.95
N ASN A 26 -13.58 7.61 -5.65
CA ASN A 26 -12.53 6.81 -6.26
C ASN A 26 -12.41 5.50 -5.43
N TYR A 27 -12.69 4.36 -6.07
CA TYR A 27 -12.61 3.03 -5.44
C TYR A 27 -11.29 2.33 -5.73
N GLU A 28 -10.42 2.91 -6.54
CA GLU A 28 -9.11 2.35 -6.83
C GLU A 28 -8.22 2.40 -5.59
N GLN A 29 -7.45 1.35 -5.40
CA GLN A 29 -6.56 1.19 -4.27
C GLN A 29 -5.10 1.23 -4.73
N ALA A 30 -4.25 1.97 -4.01
CA ALA A 30 -2.81 1.92 -4.18
C ALA A 30 -2.17 1.18 -3.01
N VAL A 31 -1.50 0.08 -3.30
CA VAL A 31 -0.84 -0.77 -2.31
C VAL A 31 0.67 -0.71 -2.52
N CYS A 32 1.39 -0.17 -1.54
CA CYS A 32 2.84 -0.21 -1.48
C CYS A 32 3.26 -1.35 -0.55
N VAL A 33 4.14 -2.22 -1.00
CA VAL A 33 4.70 -3.32 -0.21
C VAL A 33 6.18 -3.07 0.00
N LEU A 34 6.60 -2.97 1.25
CA LEU A 34 7.99 -2.88 1.65
C LEU A 34 8.47 -4.25 2.11
N VAL A 35 9.55 -4.76 1.52
CA VAL A 35 10.10 -6.08 1.81
C VAL A 35 11.54 -5.95 2.29
N ASP A 36 11.77 -6.34 3.52
CA ASP A 36 13.09 -6.31 4.14
C ASP A 36 14.00 -7.40 3.54
N VAL A 37 15.18 -7.00 3.09
CA VAL A 37 16.22 -7.89 2.56
C VAL A 37 17.49 -7.87 3.43
N SER A 38 17.41 -7.31 4.66
CA SER A 38 18.51 -7.33 5.62
C SER A 38 18.84 -8.74 6.11
N GLY A 39 20.06 -8.93 6.63
CA GLY A 39 20.55 -10.25 7.02
C GLY A 39 19.69 -11.00 8.06
N THR A 40 18.94 -10.29 8.91
CA THR A 40 18.03 -10.91 9.89
C THR A 40 16.68 -11.35 9.29
N TYR A 41 16.32 -10.78 8.14
CA TYR A 41 15.02 -11.01 7.51
C TYR A 41 15.13 -11.64 6.10
N ALA A 42 16.31 -11.71 5.49
CA ALA A 42 16.52 -12.19 4.11
C ALA A 42 15.91 -13.59 3.84
N ASP A 43 15.93 -14.49 4.84
CA ASP A 43 15.36 -15.83 4.76
C ASP A 43 13.82 -15.81 4.63
N GLU A 44 13.16 -14.74 5.05
CA GLU A 44 11.69 -14.57 4.97
C GLU A 44 11.22 -14.09 3.60
N LYS A 45 12.12 -13.61 2.74
CA LYS A 45 11.78 -13.02 1.43
C LYS A 45 10.91 -13.93 0.56
N ALA A 46 11.23 -15.23 0.51
CA ALA A 46 10.44 -16.21 -0.24
C ALA A 46 9.03 -16.38 0.33
N GLU A 47 8.90 -16.37 1.67
CA GLU A 47 7.59 -16.41 2.35
C GLU A 47 6.77 -15.16 2.06
N VAL A 48 7.38 -13.97 2.12
CA VAL A 48 6.71 -12.72 1.76
C VAL A 48 6.18 -12.78 0.34
N VAL A 49 6.99 -13.21 -0.63
CA VAL A 49 6.54 -13.35 -2.03
C VAL A 49 5.37 -14.34 -2.14
N ARG A 50 5.39 -15.43 -1.37
CA ARG A 50 4.28 -16.39 -1.33
C ARG A 50 3.00 -15.73 -0.79
N ILE A 51 3.09 -14.92 0.27
CA ILE A 51 1.96 -14.14 0.81
C ILE A 51 1.44 -13.15 -0.24
N LEU A 52 2.33 -12.41 -0.91
CA LEU A 52 1.91 -11.46 -1.95
C LEU A 52 1.14 -12.14 -3.08
N LYS A 53 1.61 -13.31 -3.54
CA LYS A 53 0.96 -14.08 -4.62
C LYS A 53 -0.38 -14.68 -4.18
N ARG A 54 -0.50 -15.11 -2.92
CA ARG A 54 -1.71 -15.76 -2.39
C ARG A 54 -2.78 -14.75 -1.97
N ASP A 55 -2.39 -13.65 -1.32
CA ASP A 55 -3.31 -12.76 -0.60
C ASP A 55 -3.43 -11.37 -1.25
N VAL A 56 -2.33 -10.80 -1.75
CA VAL A 56 -2.33 -9.42 -2.30
C VAL A 56 -2.75 -9.42 -3.77
N LEU A 57 -2.04 -10.13 -4.65
CA LEU A 57 -2.33 -10.10 -6.09
C LEU A 57 -3.79 -10.49 -6.43
N PRO A 58 -4.41 -11.52 -5.81
CA PRO A 58 -5.81 -11.82 -6.07
C PRO A 58 -6.78 -10.75 -5.58
N ALA A 59 -6.46 -10.06 -4.48
CA ALA A 59 -7.32 -9.03 -3.88
C ALA A 59 -7.35 -7.72 -4.68
N LEU A 60 -6.32 -7.44 -5.49
CA LEU A 60 -6.30 -6.27 -6.36
C LEU A 60 -7.37 -6.36 -7.44
N LEU A 61 -8.02 -5.25 -7.74
CA LEU A 61 -9.01 -5.10 -8.82
C LEU A 61 -8.41 -4.35 -10.02
N PRO A 62 -9.05 -4.42 -11.22
CA PRO A 62 -8.71 -3.53 -12.32
C PRO A 62 -8.72 -2.07 -11.89
N GLY A 63 -7.69 -1.30 -12.27
CA GLY A 63 -7.48 0.08 -11.82
C GLY A 63 -6.54 0.21 -10.60
N ASP A 64 -6.43 -0.81 -9.75
CA ASP A 64 -5.55 -0.76 -8.58
C ASP A 64 -4.07 -0.70 -8.99
N THR A 65 -3.28 -0.09 -8.12
CA THR A 65 -1.82 0.01 -8.29
C THR A 65 -1.10 -0.79 -7.23
N LEU A 66 -0.09 -1.57 -7.64
CA LEU A 66 0.85 -2.24 -6.76
C LEU A 66 2.25 -1.67 -6.94
N LEU A 67 2.86 -1.25 -5.82
CA LEU A 67 4.29 -0.97 -5.71
C LEU A 67 4.95 -2.04 -4.84
N VAL A 68 6.17 -2.43 -5.19
CA VAL A 68 7.01 -3.27 -4.32
C VAL A 68 8.37 -2.61 -4.21
N ILE A 69 8.79 -2.33 -3.00
CA ILE A 69 10.07 -1.66 -2.68
C ILE A 69 10.81 -2.56 -1.70
N ARG A 70 12.11 -2.77 -1.92
CA ARG A 70 12.94 -3.46 -0.95
C ARG A 70 13.46 -2.50 0.11
N ILE A 71 13.54 -2.96 1.36
CA ILE A 71 14.21 -2.28 2.45
C ILE A 71 15.67 -2.72 2.42
N ASP A 72 16.56 -1.77 2.13
CA ASP A 72 18.00 -1.98 1.95
C ASP A 72 18.78 -1.01 2.87
N SER A 73 20.09 -0.92 2.70
CA SER A 73 20.96 -0.02 3.45
C SER A 73 20.76 1.47 3.14
N GLU A 74 20.30 1.78 1.93
CA GLU A 74 19.95 3.13 1.44
C GLU A 74 18.58 3.05 0.74
N SER A 75 17.53 2.84 1.51
CA SER A 75 16.19 2.53 0.95
C SER A 75 15.53 3.69 0.21
N TYR A 76 15.90 4.94 0.48
CA TYR A 76 15.34 6.12 -0.20
C TYR A 76 15.99 6.34 -1.57
N GLU A 77 16.13 5.26 -2.34
CA GLU A 77 16.70 5.26 -3.68
C GLU A 77 15.79 4.54 -4.67
N LYS A 78 15.56 5.12 -5.85
CA LYS A 78 14.69 4.53 -6.90
C LYS A 78 15.13 3.14 -7.35
N ALA A 79 16.40 2.79 -7.16
CA ALA A 79 16.95 1.47 -7.43
C ALA A 79 16.32 0.36 -6.56
N ASN A 80 15.68 0.72 -5.45
CA ASN A 80 14.97 -0.20 -4.57
C ASN A 80 13.53 -0.50 -5.01
N LEU A 81 13.04 0.17 -6.06
CA LEU A 81 11.72 -0.10 -6.63
C LEU A 81 11.77 -1.38 -7.46
N GLU A 82 11.20 -2.45 -6.92
CA GLU A 82 11.13 -3.77 -7.55
C GLU A 82 9.99 -3.90 -8.55
N ALA A 83 8.85 -3.28 -8.26
CA ALA A 83 7.69 -3.27 -9.16
C ALA A 83 6.86 -2.01 -8.95
N LEU A 84 6.30 -1.48 -10.03
CA LEU A 84 5.25 -0.47 -10.04
C LEU A 84 4.34 -0.78 -11.21
N VAL A 85 3.09 -1.14 -10.94
CA VAL A 85 2.12 -1.50 -11.99
C VAL A 85 0.74 -1.03 -11.58
N THR A 86 0.11 -0.22 -12.41
CA THR A 86 -1.33 0.03 -12.36
C THR A 86 -2.03 -0.98 -13.25
N LEU A 87 -2.99 -1.71 -12.70
CA LEU A 87 -3.73 -2.75 -13.42
C LEU A 87 -4.67 -2.10 -14.46
N ASP A 88 -4.67 -2.63 -15.67
CA ASP A 88 -5.57 -2.19 -16.75
C ASP A 88 -7.04 -2.33 -16.29
N ALA A 89 -7.88 -1.38 -16.66
CA ALA A 89 -9.32 -1.42 -16.35
C ALA A 89 -10.03 -2.65 -16.95
N ARG A 90 -9.46 -3.29 -17.97
CA ARG A 90 -9.98 -4.50 -18.59
C ARG A 90 -9.54 -5.74 -17.81
N PRO A 91 -10.47 -6.55 -17.25
CA PRO A 91 -10.15 -7.68 -16.37
C PRO A 91 -9.17 -8.68 -16.97
N SER A 92 -9.27 -8.98 -18.28
CA SER A 92 -8.37 -9.94 -18.94
C SER A 92 -6.92 -9.45 -18.98
N ARG A 93 -6.70 -8.13 -19.20
CA ARG A 93 -5.37 -7.51 -19.17
C ARG A 93 -4.84 -7.40 -17.74
N ALA A 94 -5.68 -6.98 -16.79
CA ALA A 94 -5.33 -6.96 -15.39
C ALA A 94 -4.85 -8.34 -14.90
N ASN A 95 -5.53 -9.43 -15.30
CA ASN A 95 -5.11 -10.79 -14.95
C ASN A 95 -3.77 -11.16 -15.59
N ALA A 96 -3.52 -10.78 -16.84
CA ALA A 96 -2.22 -10.99 -17.48
C ALA A 96 -1.11 -10.20 -16.77
N GLN A 97 -1.37 -8.96 -16.35
CA GLN A 97 -0.43 -8.15 -15.56
C GLN A 97 -0.14 -8.76 -14.19
N LYS A 98 -1.17 -9.29 -13.49
CA LYS A 98 -0.96 -10.01 -12.22
C LYS A 98 -0.07 -11.23 -12.38
N LEU A 99 -0.23 -11.99 -13.48
CA LEU A 99 0.63 -13.13 -13.77
C LEU A 99 2.09 -12.68 -14.01
N ALA A 100 2.29 -11.63 -14.81
CA ALA A 100 3.62 -11.05 -15.04
C ALA A 100 4.27 -10.53 -13.74
N LEU A 101 3.47 -9.90 -12.85
CA LEU A 101 3.91 -9.50 -11.52
C LEU A 101 4.33 -10.70 -10.68
N ALA A 102 3.55 -11.79 -10.69
CA ALA A 102 3.89 -13.01 -9.96
C ALA A 102 5.26 -13.57 -10.39
N HIS A 103 5.55 -13.62 -11.69
CA HIS A 103 6.85 -14.04 -12.20
C HIS A 103 7.97 -13.07 -11.79
N LYS A 104 7.72 -11.76 -11.79
CA LYS A 104 8.69 -10.75 -11.34
C LYS A 104 9.01 -10.91 -9.85
N LEU A 105 8.00 -11.19 -9.04
CA LEU A 105 8.17 -11.47 -7.62
C LEU A 105 8.95 -12.77 -7.37
N ASP A 106 8.73 -13.82 -8.17
CA ASP A 106 9.51 -15.05 -8.08
C ASP A 106 11.01 -14.80 -8.41
N ALA A 107 11.28 -13.98 -9.43
CA ALA A 107 12.65 -13.56 -9.76
C ALA A 107 13.27 -12.73 -8.63
N PHE A 108 12.50 -11.84 -7.98
CA PHE A 108 12.95 -11.10 -6.79
C PHE A 108 13.28 -12.04 -5.62
N ALA A 109 12.40 -13.02 -5.34
CA ALA A 109 12.62 -13.99 -4.26
C ALA A 109 13.89 -14.83 -4.46
N SER A 110 14.23 -15.16 -5.71
CA SER A 110 15.38 -16.01 -6.04
C SER A 110 16.74 -15.31 -6.02
N ARG A 111 16.77 -13.96 -5.91
CA ARG A 111 18.05 -13.23 -5.83
C ARG A 111 18.70 -13.43 -4.48
N ASP A 112 19.96 -13.78 -4.46
CA ASP A 112 20.78 -13.88 -3.25
C ASP A 112 21.38 -12.49 -2.92
N GLU A 113 20.54 -11.63 -2.36
CA GLU A 113 20.89 -10.27 -1.96
C GLU A 113 20.64 -10.11 -0.45
N GLN A 114 21.64 -9.62 0.26
CA GLN A 114 21.53 -9.27 1.68
C GLN A 114 22.01 -7.83 1.89
N ALA A 115 21.13 -7.00 2.44
CA ALA A 115 21.51 -5.66 2.87
C ALA A 115 22.30 -5.72 4.18
N LYS A 116 23.33 -4.88 4.27
CA LYS A 116 24.16 -4.75 5.49
C LYS A 116 23.41 -4.01 6.60
N TYR A 117 22.60 -3.04 6.23
CA TYR A 117 21.80 -2.20 7.14
C TYR A 117 20.32 -2.29 6.76
N THR A 118 19.44 -1.73 7.61
CA THR A 118 17.99 -1.80 7.45
C THR A 118 17.40 -0.40 7.56
N ASP A 119 17.29 0.31 6.42
CA ASP A 119 16.74 1.68 6.34
C ASP A 119 15.22 1.62 6.12
N ILE A 120 14.47 1.17 7.15
CA ILE A 120 13.00 1.10 7.10
C ILE A 120 12.39 2.48 6.79
N PRO A 121 12.77 3.56 7.51
CA PRO A 121 12.15 4.85 7.24
C PRO A 121 12.45 5.39 5.84
N GLY A 122 13.61 5.12 5.26
CA GLY A 122 13.93 5.48 3.88
C GLY A 122 13.00 4.78 2.88
N ALA A 123 12.70 3.49 3.07
CA ALA A 123 11.74 2.77 2.24
C ALA A 123 10.30 3.30 2.42
N MET A 124 9.91 3.63 3.67
CA MET A 124 8.61 4.23 3.95
C MET A 124 8.46 5.60 3.28
N MET A 125 9.48 6.46 3.31
CA MET A 125 9.48 7.78 2.64
C MET A 125 9.35 7.62 1.13
N LEU A 126 10.12 6.71 0.52
CA LEU A 126 10.03 6.43 -0.92
C LEU A 126 8.64 5.92 -1.30
N GLY A 127 8.09 4.97 -0.53
CA GLY A 127 6.74 4.44 -0.73
C GLY A 127 5.67 5.52 -0.59
N ALA A 128 5.78 6.41 0.38
CA ALA A 128 4.86 7.52 0.59
C ALA A 128 4.90 8.53 -0.57
N GLU A 129 6.08 8.84 -1.11
CA GLU A 129 6.24 9.70 -2.28
C GLU A 129 5.46 9.14 -3.48
N TYR A 130 5.66 7.86 -3.82
CA TYR A 130 4.92 7.21 -4.91
C TYR A 130 3.41 7.14 -4.63
N LEU A 131 2.99 6.79 -3.41
CA LEU A 131 1.57 6.69 -3.06
C LEU A 131 0.84 8.03 -3.16
N ARG A 132 1.51 9.14 -2.83
CA ARG A 132 0.92 10.49 -2.94
C ARG A 132 0.72 10.94 -4.38
N GLU A 133 1.55 10.50 -5.31
CA GLU A 133 1.44 10.81 -6.73
C GLU A 133 0.29 10.06 -7.42
N LEU A 134 -0.25 8.99 -6.79
CA LEU A 134 -1.31 8.18 -7.36
C LEU A 134 -2.70 8.74 -7.00
N GLU A 135 -3.57 8.79 -8.01
CA GLU A 135 -4.99 9.10 -7.83
C GLU A 135 -5.72 7.83 -7.36
N ALA A 136 -5.69 7.55 -6.05
CA ALA A 136 -6.34 6.40 -5.44
C ALA A 136 -7.24 6.83 -4.28
N GLY A 137 -8.38 6.17 -4.14
CA GLY A 137 -9.34 6.40 -3.04
C GLY A 137 -8.83 5.88 -1.70
N SER A 138 -8.02 4.81 -1.72
CA SER A 138 -7.33 4.32 -0.53
C SER A 138 -5.86 4.03 -0.83
N ARG A 139 -5.00 4.32 0.17
CA ARG A 139 -3.55 4.11 0.09
C ARG A 139 -3.08 3.29 1.27
N LEU A 140 -2.47 2.15 0.99
CA LEU A 140 -1.93 1.25 1.99
C LEU A 140 -0.43 1.06 1.80
N MET A 141 0.29 0.99 2.93
CA MET A 141 1.68 0.60 2.97
C MET A 141 1.83 -0.64 3.85
N LEU A 142 2.16 -1.78 3.25
CA LEU A 142 2.40 -3.05 3.92
C LEU A 142 3.89 -3.21 4.18
N VAL A 143 4.28 -3.42 5.44
CA VAL A 143 5.70 -3.53 5.83
C VAL A 143 5.98 -4.95 6.28
N PHE A 144 6.81 -5.67 5.54
CA PHE A 144 7.31 -7.00 5.88
C PHE A 144 8.76 -6.89 6.36
N SER A 145 8.95 -6.87 7.66
CA SER A 145 10.25 -6.72 8.34
C SER A 145 10.14 -7.25 9.78
N ASP A 146 11.27 -7.47 10.45
CA ASP A 146 11.31 -7.62 11.90
C ASP A 146 11.14 -6.28 12.63
N MET A 147 10.99 -5.18 11.89
CA MET A 147 10.81 -3.79 12.37
C MET A 147 12.01 -3.27 13.18
N ARG A 148 13.18 -3.88 13.03
CA ARG A 148 14.43 -3.41 13.64
C ARG A 148 15.17 -2.52 12.66
N GLU A 149 15.13 -1.21 12.90
CA GLU A 149 15.92 -0.23 12.15
C GLU A 149 17.41 -0.40 12.50
N ASP A 150 18.24 -0.46 11.48
CA ASP A 150 19.70 -0.43 11.60
C ASP A 150 20.26 0.46 10.49
N LEU A 151 20.75 1.64 10.85
CA LEU A 151 21.30 2.61 9.92
C LEU A 151 22.84 2.70 10.03
N PRO A 152 23.55 3.07 8.95
CA PRO A 152 24.96 3.39 9.03
C PRO A 152 25.27 4.42 10.10
N VAL A 153 26.46 4.32 10.72
CA VAL A 153 26.88 5.25 11.77
C VAL A 153 26.79 6.70 11.28
N GLY A 154 26.07 7.53 12.03
CA GLY A 154 25.85 8.93 11.69
C GLY A 154 24.67 9.21 10.75
N ALA A 155 24.11 8.20 10.11
CA ALA A 155 22.89 8.35 9.33
C ALA A 155 21.67 8.53 10.26
N LYS A 156 20.78 9.43 9.86
CA LYS A 156 19.49 9.65 10.55
C LYS A 156 18.40 9.85 9.51
N ARG A 157 17.28 9.19 9.67
CA ARG A 157 16.08 9.40 8.87
C ARG A 157 15.01 10.05 9.74
N ARG A 158 14.57 11.23 9.33
CA ARG A 158 13.51 11.98 10.01
C ARG A 158 12.27 11.99 9.10
N LEU A 159 11.17 11.46 9.62
CA LEU A 159 9.89 11.55 8.94
C LEU A 159 9.34 12.98 9.10
N ALA A 160 8.81 13.55 8.03
CA ALA A 160 8.13 14.83 8.08
C ALA A 160 6.77 14.72 8.78
N GLU A 161 6.20 15.82 9.25
CA GLU A 161 4.92 15.84 9.97
C GLU A 161 3.76 15.25 9.15
N ALA A 162 3.71 15.54 7.83
CA ALA A 162 2.68 15.04 6.92
C ALA A 162 3.18 13.91 6.01
N GLU A 163 4.24 13.16 6.41
CA GLU A 163 4.88 12.14 5.56
C GLU A 163 3.90 11.07 5.09
N PHE A 164 2.97 10.66 5.96
CA PHE A 164 2.02 9.57 5.69
C PHE A 164 0.57 10.05 5.64
N GLU A 165 0.34 11.34 5.35
CA GLU A 165 -1.03 11.84 5.23
C GLU A 165 -1.83 11.06 4.17
N GLY A 166 -3.01 10.57 4.54
CA GLY A 166 -3.87 9.76 3.68
C GLY A 166 -3.39 8.32 3.46
N ILE A 167 -2.36 7.85 4.18
CA ILE A 167 -1.81 6.50 4.05
C ILE A 167 -2.05 5.71 5.33
N GLU A 168 -2.58 4.49 5.21
CA GLU A 168 -2.62 3.50 6.29
C GLU A 168 -1.36 2.62 6.21
N LEU A 169 -0.67 2.43 7.35
CA LEU A 169 0.50 1.57 7.44
C LEU A 169 0.17 0.30 8.21
N VAL A 170 0.60 -0.84 7.67
CA VAL A 170 0.35 -2.16 8.25
C VAL A 170 1.64 -2.95 8.32
N ALA A 171 2.10 -3.25 9.55
CA ALA A 171 3.19 -4.20 9.75
C ALA A 171 2.63 -5.63 9.67
N VAL A 172 3.11 -6.42 8.71
CA VAL A 172 2.58 -7.74 8.40
C VAL A 172 3.58 -8.81 8.79
N ASN A 173 3.11 -9.85 9.51
CA ASN A 173 3.91 -11.02 9.88
C ASN A 173 5.29 -10.63 10.46
N VAL A 174 5.29 -9.69 11.42
CA VAL A 174 6.54 -9.18 12.01
C VAL A 174 7.31 -10.30 12.67
N LYS A 175 8.53 -10.56 12.17
CA LYS A 175 9.42 -11.60 12.69
C LYS A 175 9.85 -11.30 14.12
N ARG A 176 9.76 -12.30 14.99
CA ARG A 176 10.34 -12.23 16.33
C ARG A 176 11.84 -12.48 16.28
N LEU A 177 12.59 -11.67 16.99
CA LEU A 177 14.03 -11.83 17.15
C LEU A 177 14.35 -12.80 18.33
N ALA A 178 15.54 -13.35 18.34
CA ALA A 178 15.96 -14.29 19.40
C ALA A 178 15.84 -13.71 20.84
N GLY A 179 15.99 -12.40 21.00
CA GLY A 179 15.82 -11.70 22.28
C GLY A 179 14.37 -11.61 22.75
N ASP A 180 13.41 -11.55 21.79
CA ASP A 180 11.98 -11.37 22.08
C ASP A 180 11.36 -12.57 22.82
N SER A 181 11.98 -13.75 22.72
CA SER A 181 11.54 -14.94 23.45
C SER A 181 11.94 -14.88 24.94
N LYS A 182 13.01 -14.16 25.26
CA LYS A 182 13.49 -13.95 26.62
C LYS A 182 12.82 -12.75 27.29
N ASP A 183 12.55 -11.71 26.50
CA ASP A 183 11.92 -10.48 26.93
C ASP A 183 10.86 -10.03 25.90
N PRO A 184 9.58 -10.38 26.11
CA PRO A 184 8.49 -9.98 25.22
C PRO A 184 8.29 -8.47 25.12
N GLU A 185 8.77 -7.67 26.07
CA GLU A 185 8.65 -6.20 26.03
C GLU A 185 9.52 -5.59 24.93
N LEU A 186 10.62 -6.25 24.55
CA LEU A 186 11.44 -5.82 23.40
C LEU A 186 10.64 -5.81 22.10
N PHE A 187 9.82 -6.84 21.89
CA PHE A 187 8.95 -6.93 20.70
C PHE A 187 7.86 -5.86 20.73
N ARG A 188 7.16 -5.70 21.86
CA ARG A 188 6.12 -4.68 22.02
C ARG A 188 6.70 -3.27 21.86
N GLY A 189 7.79 -2.98 22.58
CA GLY A 189 8.45 -1.67 22.51
C GLY A 189 8.89 -1.29 21.10
N ARG A 190 9.28 -2.29 20.27
CA ARG A 190 9.62 -2.07 18.85
C ARG A 190 8.39 -1.68 18.05
N LEU A 191 7.24 -2.34 18.23
CA LEU A 191 5.99 -1.99 17.55
C LEU A 191 5.46 -0.63 18.01
N ASP A 192 5.47 -0.36 19.33
CA ASP A 192 5.04 0.92 19.91
C ASP A 192 5.94 2.09 19.45
N TYR A 193 7.22 1.83 19.23
CA TYR A 193 8.13 2.83 18.66
C TYR A 193 7.69 3.24 17.26
N TRP A 194 7.36 2.27 16.39
CA TRP A 194 6.89 2.56 15.04
C TRP A 194 5.51 3.19 15.02
N GLU A 195 4.58 2.73 15.85
CA GLU A 195 3.25 3.33 15.99
C GLU A 195 3.35 4.83 16.30
N ARG A 196 4.11 5.20 17.33
CA ARG A 196 4.32 6.61 17.69
C ARG A 196 4.96 7.40 16.55
N ARG A 197 5.91 6.81 15.86
CA ARG A 197 6.67 7.47 14.81
C ARG A 197 5.83 7.74 13.56
N VAL A 198 5.01 6.77 13.13
CA VAL A 198 4.19 6.91 11.93
C VAL A 198 2.90 7.71 12.19
N THR A 199 2.31 7.58 13.38
CA THR A 199 1.15 8.41 13.77
C THR A 199 1.57 9.87 13.97
N GLY A 200 2.77 10.12 14.51
CA GLY A 200 3.38 11.45 14.58
C GLY A 200 3.71 12.07 13.20
N ALA A 201 3.73 11.26 12.14
CA ALA A 201 3.89 11.68 10.75
C ALA A 201 2.57 11.62 9.96
N SER A 202 1.43 11.77 10.65
CA SER A 202 0.07 11.90 10.11
C SER A 202 -0.45 10.66 9.35
N ALA A 203 0.00 9.45 9.69
CA ALA A 203 -0.60 8.24 9.15
C ALA A 203 -2.09 8.14 9.52
N VAL A 204 -2.93 7.69 8.58
CA VAL A 204 -4.36 7.45 8.82
C VAL A 204 -4.57 6.42 9.93
N ALA A 205 -3.76 5.36 9.90
CA ALA A 205 -3.73 4.34 10.93
C ALA A 205 -2.39 3.60 10.91
N TRP A 206 -2.03 3.04 12.06
CA TRP A 206 -1.02 1.99 12.20
C TRP A 206 -1.68 0.70 12.66
N ARG A 207 -1.39 -0.40 11.97
CA ARG A 207 -1.88 -1.74 12.35
C ARG A 207 -0.78 -2.77 12.35
N THR A 208 -0.99 -3.83 13.13
CA THR A 208 -0.13 -5.01 13.12
C THR A 208 -0.97 -6.23 12.78
N LEU A 209 -0.65 -6.91 11.67
CA LEU A 209 -1.25 -8.16 11.24
C LEU A 209 -0.26 -9.31 11.41
N MET A 210 -0.34 -10.01 12.54
CA MET A 210 0.54 -11.16 12.82
C MET A 210 0.13 -12.42 12.05
N ASP A 211 -1.12 -12.50 11.59
CA ASP A 211 -1.66 -13.58 10.76
C ASP A 211 -1.90 -13.06 9.35
N SER A 212 -1.01 -13.45 8.42
CA SER A 212 -1.10 -13.03 7.01
C SER A 212 -2.38 -13.49 6.31
N ASN A 213 -3.06 -14.54 6.80
CA ASN A 213 -4.34 -14.99 6.24
C ASN A 213 -5.45 -13.94 6.34
N LYS A 214 -5.31 -12.95 7.23
CA LYS A 214 -6.25 -11.83 7.37
C LYS A 214 -5.99 -10.69 6.37
N LEU A 215 -4.88 -10.74 5.63
CA LEU A 215 -4.44 -9.64 4.77
C LEU A 215 -5.43 -9.37 3.62
N ALA A 216 -5.89 -10.41 2.92
CA ALA A 216 -6.86 -10.24 1.83
C ALA A 216 -8.18 -9.59 2.32
N GLY A 217 -8.68 -10.01 3.50
CA GLY A 217 -9.85 -9.41 4.12
C GLY A 217 -9.63 -7.95 4.52
N HIS A 218 -8.43 -7.62 5.00
CA HIS A 218 -8.06 -6.25 5.35
C HIS A 218 -8.02 -5.35 4.11
N LEU A 219 -7.38 -5.80 3.02
CA LEU A 219 -7.33 -5.08 1.75
C LEU A 219 -8.75 -4.78 1.20
N ALA A 220 -9.67 -5.72 1.33
CA ALA A 220 -11.06 -5.52 0.91
C ALA A 220 -11.83 -4.54 1.82
N ALA A 221 -11.51 -4.48 3.12
CA ALA A 221 -12.21 -3.64 4.09
C ALA A 221 -11.82 -2.16 4.04
N VAL A 222 -10.64 -1.82 3.50
CA VAL A 222 -10.12 -0.45 3.43
C VAL A 222 -10.26 0.20 2.04
N ARG A 223 -11.01 -0.47 1.17
CA ARG A 223 -11.32 0.00 -0.21
C ARG A 223 -12.39 1.09 -0.26
#